data_cb97ca20b7f278416adbd4d06ab7168f
#
_entry.id   cb97ca20b7f278416adbd4d06ab7168f
#
_cell.length_a   1.000
_cell.length_b   1.000
_cell.length_c   1.000
_cell.angle_alpha   90.00
_cell.angle_beta   90.00
_cell.angle_gamma   90.00
#
_symmetry.space_group_name_H-M   'P 1'
#
loop_
_entity.id
_entity.type
_entity.pdbx_description
1 polymer ?
#
loop_
_entity_poly.entity_id
_entity_poly.type
_entity_poly.pdbx_seq_one_letter_code
_entity_poly.pdbx_strand_id
1 'polypeptide(L)'
;MAAKKKTVPQAPTKTPTLAKMLSSVPSIGTEERAAFTAQFTPAECIRLGAQTRSAAVRECAVTWAAGVLVAVTGPEKELVPYAPERLAFVLECIVELDAVRAQDAKKSAASTVLRSARDLARTRLSDVRRRLLPVLTRAAKGNAAASAEVAQLRDHGASDRESAEGMQSLVRVARKLLTGTSAQKLVANSMGLTAARVDAAEAAAQALLNARDDVSAGASGTPQKDSREVNLVEGRVLHEMRIMKASIADARKAGASVPLLVPTAGVAHVFNKKAKKTE
;
A
#
# COMPACT_ATOMS: atom_id res chain seq x y z
N MET A 1 40.28 23.22 42.67
CA MET A 1 38.91 23.47 42.18
C MET A 1 38.40 22.22 41.43
N ALA A 2 37.46 21.50 42.00
CA ALA A 2 36.94 20.26 41.39
C ALA A 2 35.94 20.63 40.27
N ALA A 3 36.24 20.22 39.05
CA ALA A 3 35.32 20.39 37.90
C ALA A 3 34.02 19.60 38.16
N LYS A 4 32.91 20.30 38.33
CA LYS A 4 31.57 19.68 38.38
C LYS A 4 31.32 18.92 37.06
N LYS A 5 31.29 17.59 37.12
CA LYS A 5 30.79 16.77 35.99
C LYS A 5 29.38 17.23 35.64
N LYS A 6 29.21 17.89 34.48
CA LYS A 6 27.88 18.20 33.92
C LYS A 6 27.22 16.86 33.63
N THR A 7 26.15 16.55 34.37
CA THR A 7 25.30 15.38 34.10
C THR A 7 24.55 15.62 32.79
N VAL A 8 24.82 14.82 31.79
CA VAL A 8 24.05 14.87 30.54
C VAL A 8 22.60 14.50 30.85
N PRO A 9 21.61 15.31 30.47
CA PRO A 9 20.22 14.96 30.69
C PRO A 9 19.91 13.63 29.99
N GLN A 10 19.48 12.65 30.78
CA GLN A 10 18.99 11.39 30.23
C GLN A 10 17.68 11.69 29.44
N ALA A 11 17.55 11.06 28.26
CA ALA A 11 16.30 11.11 27.51
C ALA A 11 15.14 10.72 28.45
N PRO A 12 13.97 11.35 28.33
CA PRO A 12 12.84 11.08 29.21
C PRO A 12 12.50 9.60 29.16
N THR A 13 12.35 8.97 30.32
CA THR A 13 12.07 7.52 30.48
C THR A 13 10.75 7.10 29.80
N LYS A 14 9.94 8.04 29.35
CA LYS A 14 8.73 7.82 28.57
C LYS A 14 8.60 8.92 27.51
N THR A 15 8.70 8.56 26.24
CA THR A 15 8.48 9.50 25.11
C THR A 15 7.08 10.07 25.19
N PRO A 16 6.89 11.40 25.20
CA PRO A 16 5.57 12.02 25.21
C PRO A 16 4.80 11.64 23.94
N THR A 17 3.48 11.59 24.01
CA THR A 17 2.64 11.35 22.84
C THR A 17 2.75 12.51 21.84
N LEU A 18 2.54 12.22 20.56
CA LEU A 18 2.57 13.22 19.49
C LEU A 18 1.62 14.41 19.79
N ALA A 19 0.40 14.11 20.26
CA ALA A 19 -0.58 15.12 20.64
C ALA A 19 -0.07 16.02 21.76
N LYS A 20 0.62 15.47 22.79
CA LYS A 20 1.20 16.25 23.88
C LYS A 20 2.37 17.11 23.38
N MET A 21 3.18 16.64 22.45
CA MET A 21 4.25 17.43 21.87
C MET A 21 3.69 18.60 21.04
N LEU A 22 2.65 18.36 20.21
CA LEU A 22 1.96 19.40 19.45
C LEU A 22 1.38 20.51 20.33
N SER A 23 0.79 20.16 21.48
CA SER A 23 0.28 21.15 22.41
C SER A 23 1.37 21.92 23.17
N SER A 24 2.61 21.50 23.09
CA SER A 24 3.76 22.12 23.79
C SER A 24 4.61 23.02 22.87
N VAL A 25 4.28 23.11 21.59
CA VAL A 25 4.94 23.98 20.61
C VAL A 25 3.96 25.02 20.07
N PRO A 26 4.43 26.18 19.54
CA PRO A 26 3.55 27.17 18.92
C PRO A 26 2.88 26.58 17.67
N SER A 27 1.69 27.09 17.35
CA SER A 27 1.08 26.81 16.04
C SER A 27 1.83 27.54 14.94
N ILE A 28 1.96 26.91 13.78
CA ILE A 28 2.60 27.54 12.61
C ILE A 28 1.53 28.12 11.66
N GLY A 29 1.84 29.26 11.08
CA GLY A 29 1.01 29.89 10.05
C GLY A 29 1.17 29.20 8.68
N THR A 30 0.26 29.54 7.76
CA THR A 30 0.29 29.01 6.39
C THR A 30 1.55 29.43 5.64
N GLU A 31 2.02 30.66 5.83
CA GLU A 31 3.22 31.19 5.20
C GLU A 31 4.49 30.49 5.69
N GLU A 32 4.63 30.27 6.99
CA GLU A 32 5.76 29.55 7.58
C GLU A 32 5.82 28.11 7.09
N ARG A 33 4.65 27.44 7.07
CA ARG A 33 4.53 26.08 6.53
C ARG A 33 4.94 26.03 5.07
N ALA A 34 4.50 26.98 4.26
CA ALA A 34 4.89 27.08 2.84
C ALA A 34 6.39 27.29 2.70
N ALA A 35 6.98 28.18 3.50
CA ALA A 35 8.41 28.45 3.51
C ALA A 35 9.25 27.23 3.89
N PHE A 36 8.87 26.47 4.93
CA PHE A 36 9.56 25.25 5.31
C PHE A 36 9.42 24.15 4.24
N THR A 37 8.22 24.00 3.66
CA THR A 37 7.97 23.03 2.59
C THR A 37 8.79 23.34 1.33
N ALA A 38 8.95 24.62 0.98
CA ALA A 38 9.68 25.05 -0.22
C ALA A 38 11.20 24.82 -0.15
N GLN A 39 11.74 24.52 1.02
CA GLN A 39 13.18 24.23 1.18
C GLN A 39 13.63 22.93 0.48
N PHE A 40 12.70 22.05 0.17
CA PHE A 40 12.97 20.76 -0.46
C PHE A 40 12.03 20.54 -1.64
N THR A 41 12.57 20.12 -2.76
CA THR A 41 11.73 19.79 -3.92
C THR A 41 10.96 18.49 -3.69
N PRO A 42 9.75 18.35 -4.26
CA PRO A 42 8.98 17.09 -4.16
C PRO A 42 9.78 15.87 -4.66
N ALA A 43 10.59 16.06 -5.71
CA ALA A 43 11.41 14.99 -6.27
C ALA A 43 12.49 14.49 -5.29
N GLU A 44 13.15 15.41 -4.56
CA GLU A 44 14.13 15.07 -3.53
C GLU A 44 13.48 14.33 -2.37
N CYS A 45 12.32 14.79 -1.91
CA CYS A 45 11.57 14.14 -0.85
C CYS A 45 11.16 12.71 -1.25
N ILE A 46 10.57 12.51 -2.43
CA ILE A 46 10.17 11.19 -2.92
C ILE A 46 11.37 10.25 -3.02
N ARG A 47 12.49 10.74 -3.55
CA ARG A 47 13.72 9.95 -3.67
C ARG A 47 14.30 9.56 -2.31
N LEU A 48 14.20 10.43 -1.32
CA LEU A 48 14.70 10.18 0.02
C LEU A 48 13.79 9.21 0.79
N GLY A 49 12.46 9.42 0.75
CA GLY A 49 11.46 8.56 1.36
C GLY A 49 11.53 7.13 0.83
N ALA A 50 11.65 6.96 -0.48
CA ALA A 50 11.76 5.63 -1.10
C ALA A 50 12.96 4.77 -0.63
N GLN A 51 13.86 5.31 0.20
CA GLN A 51 15.04 4.58 0.71
C GLN A 51 14.79 3.89 2.06
N THR A 52 13.68 4.18 2.73
CA THR A 52 13.39 3.73 4.09
C THR A 52 12.02 3.07 4.18
N ARG A 53 11.66 2.61 5.36
CA ARG A 53 10.30 2.17 5.69
C ARG A 53 9.64 3.24 6.56
N SER A 54 8.50 3.72 6.16
CA SER A 54 7.77 4.81 6.83
C SER A 54 7.52 4.57 8.33
N ALA A 55 7.34 3.31 8.76
CA ALA A 55 7.23 2.96 10.17
C ALA A 55 8.50 3.30 10.96
N ALA A 56 9.68 2.97 10.41
CA ALA A 56 10.97 3.24 11.06
C ALA A 56 11.28 4.74 11.11
N VAL A 57 10.92 5.47 10.05
CA VAL A 57 11.06 6.93 10.00
C VAL A 57 10.18 7.59 11.07
N ARG A 58 8.91 7.22 11.12
CA ARG A 58 7.97 7.73 12.12
C ARG A 58 8.46 7.53 13.55
N GLU A 59 8.87 6.31 13.90
CA GLU A 59 9.35 5.96 15.24
C GLU A 59 10.58 6.81 15.62
N CYS A 60 11.55 6.89 14.73
CA CYS A 60 12.76 7.67 14.94
C CYS A 60 12.45 9.17 15.04
N ALA A 61 11.60 9.70 14.17
CA ALA A 61 11.21 11.11 14.15
C ALA A 61 10.49 11.54 15.44
N VAL A 62 9.57 10.73 15.96
CA VAL A 62 8.89 10.99 17.23
C VAL A 62 9.89 11.03 18.39
N THR A 63 10.82 10.09 18.43
CA THR A 63 11.86 10.05 19.47
C THR A 63 12.78 11.28 19.40
N TRP A 64 13.16 11.69 18.20
CA TRP A 64 14.01 12.87 18.01
C TRP A 64 13.27 14.16 18.32
N ALA A 65 12.02 14.28 17.88
CA ALA A 65 11.17 15.42 18.19
C ALA A 65 11.00 15.64 19.70
N ALA A 66 10.85 14.54 20.47
CA ALA A 66 10.80 14.61 21.93
C ALA A 66 12.15 15.11 22.52
N GLY A 67 13.27 14.67 22.00
CA GLY A 67 14.59 15.16 22.41
C GLY A 67 14.81 16.63 22.06
N VAL A 68 14.40 17.06 20.86
CA VAL A 68 14.48 18.46 20.43
C VAL A 68 13.54 19.33 21.24
N LEU A 69 12.32 18.89 21.57
CA LEU A 69 11.40 19.61 22.42
C LEU A 69 12.03 19.95 23.77
N VAL A 70 12.68 18.99 24.41
CA VAL A 70 13.42 19.23 25.67
C VAL A 70 14.53 20.28 25.48
N ALA A 71 15.23 20.25 24.35
CA ALA A 71 16.30 21.18 24.05
C ALA A 71 15.78 22.61 23.82
N VAL A 72 14.71 22.80 23.03
CA VAL A 72 14.18 24.13 22.67
C VAL A 72 13.32 24.76 23.77
N THR A 73 12.87 23.99 24.75
CA THR A 73 12.12 24.49 25.92
C THR A 73 12.97 24.51 27.20
N GLY A 74 14.18 23.96 27.15
CA GLY A 74 15.07 23.83 28.30
C GLY A 74 15.79 25.13 28.67
N PRO A 75 16.58 25.11 29.75
CA PRO A 75 17.29 26.29 30.26
C PRO A 75 18.38 26.81 29.29
N GLU A 76 18.88 25.97 28.42
CA GLU A 76 19.96 26.31 27.46
C GLU A 76 19.41 26.48 26.02
N LYS A 77 18.11 26.80 25.88
CA LYS A 77 17.41 26.95 24.58
C LYS A 77 18.07 27.95 23.64
N GLU A 78 18.67 29.02 24.18
CA GLU A 78 19.36 30.06 23.41
C GLU A 78 20.60 29.51 22.66
N LEU A 79 21.15 28.38 23.09
CA LEU A 79 22.28 27.70 22.41
C LEU A 79 21.82 26.71 21.34
N VAL A 80 20.51 26.52 21.18
CA VAL A 80 19.93 25.55 20.23
C VAL A 80 19.47 26.29 18.97
N PRO A 81 20.19 26.20 17.85
CA PRO A 81 19.84 26.87 16.60
C PRO A 81 18.70 26.14 15.88
N TYR A 82 17.57 25.95 16.56
CA TYR A 82 16.37 25.28 16.03
C TYR A 82 15.11 25.92 16.61
N ALA A 83 14.32 26.52 15.73
CA ALA A 83 13.13 27.25 16.13
C ALA A 83 11.99 26.30 16.58
N PRO A 84 11.23 26.65 17.64
CA PRO A 84 10.07 25.87 18.08
C PRO A 84 8.99 25.71 16.97
N GLU A 85 8.80 26.71 16.11
CA GLU A 85 7.89 26.70 14.97
C GLU A 85 8.31 25.60 13.96
N ARG A 86 9.61 25.41 13.78
CA ARG A 86 10.11 24.33 12.91
C ARG A 86 9.87 22.96 13.52
N LEU A 87 9.94 22.83 14.86
CA LEU A 87 9.55 21.59 15.53
C LEU A 87 8.05 21.30 15.35
N ALA A 88 7.20 22.34 15.43
CA ALA A 88 5.77 22.20 15.15
C ALA A 88 5.53 21.69 13.72
N PHE A 89 6.23 22.24 12.72
CA PHE A 89 6.17 21.75 11.33
C PHE A 89 6.50 20.28 11.20
N VAL A 90 7.56 19.81 11.84
CA VAL A 90 7.93 18.40 11.83
C VAL A 90 6.85 17.52 12.45
N LEU A 91 6.30 17.92 13.59
CA LEU A 91 5.24 17.18 14.26
C LEU A 91 3.97 17.08 13.38
N GLU A 92 3.63 18.15 12.64
CA GLU A 92 2.55 18.13 11.66
C GLU A 92 2.87 17.19 10.46
N CYS A 93 4.10 17.20 9.96
CA CYS A 93 4.52 16.24 8.92
C CYS A 93 4.43 14.78 9.41
N ILE A 94 4.69 14.50 10.69
CA ILE A 94 4.51 13.17 11.26
C ILE A 94 3.02 12.79 11.31
N VAL A 95 2.12 13.72 11.65
CA VAL A 95 0.66 13.50 11.60
C VAL A 95 0.20 13.25 10.17
N GLU A 96 0.68 14.04 9.21
CA GLU A 96 0.40 13.85 7.79
C GLU A 96 0.89 12.48 7.32
N LEU A 97 2.09 12.03 7.72
CA LEU A 97 2.61 10.71 7.41
C LEU A 97 1.71 9.59 7.94
N ASP A 98 1.23 9.71 9.18
CA ASP A 98 0.29 8.74 9.76
C ASP A 98 -1.02 8.68 8.96
N ALA A 99 -1.56 9.83 8.54
CA ALA A 99 -2.79 9.91 7.75
C ALA A 99 -2.64 9.29 6.36
N VAL A 100 -1.57 9.62 5.63
CA VAL A 100 -1.31 9.08 4.28
C VAL A 100 -1.05 7.58 4.34
N ARG A 101 -0.32 7.08 5.33
CA ARG A 101 -0.11 5.64 5.56
C ARG A 101 -1.41 4.89 5.84
N ALA A 102 -2.31 5.49 6.63
CA ALA A 102 -3.61 4.88 6.90
C ALA A 102 -4.47 4.78 5.63
N GLN A 103 -4.41 5.78 4.76
CA GLN A 103 -5.09 5.73 3.45
C GLN A 103 -4.48 4.68 2.53
N ASP A 104 -3.16 4.58 2.46
CA ASP A 104 -2.44 3.61 1.64
C ASP A 104 -2.73 2.16 2.10
N ALA A 105 -2.77 1.93 3.41
CA ALA A 105 -3.17 0.65 3.98
C ALA A 105 -4.61 0.26 3.63
N LYS A 106 -5.56 1.21 3.64
CA LYS A 106 -6.95 0.97 3.21
C LYS A 106 -7.02 0.60 1.72
N LYS A 107 -6.31 1.33 0.85
CA LYS A 107 -6.23 1.02 -0.59
C LYS A 107 -5.64 -0.38 -0.83
N SER A 108 -4.59 -0.73 -0.12
CA SER A 108 -3.95 -2.06 -0.21
C SER A 108 -4.88 -3.19 0.26
N ALA A 109 -5.60 -2.99 1.37
CA ALA A 109 -6.57 -3.96 1.86
C ALA A 109 -7.72 -4.17 0.85
N ALA A 110 -8.26 -3.09 0.28
CA ALA A 110 -9.29 -3.17 -0.76
C ALA A 110 -8.81 -3.95 -2.00
N SER A 111 -7.59 -3.68 -2.47
CA SER A 111 -6.98 -4.43 -3.59
C SER A 111 -6.83 -5.92 -3.29
N THR A 112 -6.48 -6.28 -2.05
CA THR A 112 -6.38 -7.69 -1.62
C THR A 112 -7.75 -8.38 -1.65
N VAL A 113 -8.82 -7.71 -1.19
CA VAL A 113 -10.18 -8.23 -1.23
C VAL A 113 -10.64 -8.47 -2.68
N LEU A 114 -10.39 -7.53 -3.58
CA LEU A 114 -10.74 -7.66 -5.00
C LEU A 114 -10.01 -8.84 -5.66
N ARG A 115 -8.72 -9.02 -5.37
CA ARG A 115 -7.96 -10.18 -5.88
C ARG A 115 -8.50 -11.50 -5.37
N SER A 116 -8.83 -11.59 -4.06
CA SER A 116 -9.43 -12.79 -3.48
C SER A 116 -10.80 -13.10 -4.08
N ALA A 117 -11.62 -12.08 -4.37
CA ALA A 117 -12.92 -12.24 -5.04
C ALA A 117 -12.74 -12.79 -6.47
N ARG A 118 -11.76 -12.27 -7.23
CA ARG A 118 -11.40 -12.77 -8.57
C ARG A 118 -10.95 -14.24 -8.52
N ASP A 119 -10.07 -14.59 -7.58
CA ASP A 119 -9.56 -15.96 -7.47
C ASP A 119 -10.67 -16.94 -7.09
N LEU A 120 -11.62 -16.52 -6.25
CA LEU A 120 -12.82 -17.29 -5.92
C LEU A 120 -13.73 -17.47 -7.16
N ALA A 121 -13.94 -16.42 -7.93
CA ALA A 121 -14.74 -16.48 -9.15
C ALA A 121 -14.10 -17.43 -10.19
N ARG A 122 -12.77 -17.40 -10.33
CA ARG A 122 -12.00 -18.32 -11.19
C ARG A 122 -12.16 -19.78 -10.74
N THR A 123 -12.06 -20.04 -9.45
CA THR A 123 -12.28 -21.39 -8.90
C THR A 123 -13.70 -21.88 -9.17
N ARG A 124 -14.71 -21.03 -8.94
CA ARG A 124 -16.11 -21.35 -9.26
C ARG A 124 -16.33 -21.66 -10.73
N LEU A 125 -15.77 -20.86 -11.62
CA LEU A 125 -15.84 -21.13 -13.06
C LEU A 125 -15.25 -22.49 -13.43
N SER A 126 -14.07 -22.81 -12.89
CA SER A 126 -13.42 -24.10 -13.12
C SER A 126 -14.26 -25.28 -12.61
N ASP A 127 -14.87 -25.16 -11.42
CA ASP A 127 -15.74 -26.18 -10.86
C ASP A 127 -17.01 -26.39 -11.69
N VAL A 128 -17.64 -25.31 -12.12
CA VAL A 128 -18.84 -25.36 -12.98
C VAL A 128 -18.48 -26.01 -14.31
N ARG A 129 -17.38 -25.61 -14.93
CA ARG A 129 -16.86 -26.19 -16.18
C ARG A 129 -16.61 -27.70 -16.05
N ARG A 130 -15.91 -28.10 -14.97
CA ARG A 130 -15.62 -29.53 -14.70
C ARG A 130 -16.89 -30.38 -14.61
N ARG A 131 -18.01 -29.80 -14.13
CA ARG A 131 -19.32 -30.47 -14.04
C ARG A 131 -20.12 -30.41 -15.34
N LEU A 132 -20.04 -29.31 -16.10
CA LEU A 132 -20.81 -29.10 -17.31
C LEU A 132 -20.21 -29.86 -18.50
N LEU A 133 -18.89 -29.82 -18.70
CA LEU A 133 -18.22 -30.33 -19.89
C LEU A 133 -18.48 -31.84 -20.13
N PRO A 134 -18.42 -32.75 -19.13
CA PRO A 134 -18.74 -34.15 -19.35
C PRO A 134 -20.22 -34.37 -19.72
N VAL A 135 -21.14 -33.60 -19.15
CA VAL A 135 -22.57 -33.66 -19.44
C VAL A 135 -22.81 -33.20 -20.88
N LEU A 136 -22.23 -32.06 -21.25
CA LEU A 136 -22.37 -31.49 -22.60
C LEU A 136 -21.73 -32.38 -23.65
N THR A 137 -20.57 -32.99 -23.39
CA THR A 137 -19.92 -33.96 -24.30
C THR A 137 -20.84 -35.16 -24.56
N ARG A 138 -21.50 -35.68 -23.53
CA ARG A 138 -22.48 -36.79 -23.71
C ARG A 138 -23.73 -36.35 -24.44
N ALA A 139 -24.28 -35.18 -24.11
CA ALA A 139 -25.46 -34.63 -24.76
C ALA A 139 -25.24 -34.29 -26.25
N ALA A 140 -24.03 -33.91 -26.62
CA ALA A 140 -23.63 -33.62 -27.99
C ALA A 140 -23.40 -34.90 -28.84
N LYS A 141 -23.28 -36.07 -28.20
CA LYS A 141 -23.04 -37.33 -28.91
C LYS A 141 -24.19 -37.67 -29.83
N GLY A 142 -23.89 -37.85 -31.11
CA GLY A 142 -24.89 -38.01 -32.17
C GLY A 142 -25.23 -36.71 -32.94
N ASN A 143 -24.70 -35.57 -32.52
CA ASN A 143 -24.72 -34.33 -33.28
C ASN A 143 -23.29 -33.95 -33.64
N ALA A 144 -22.85 -34.22 -34.89
CA ALA A 144 -21.49 -34.02 -35.30
C ALA A 144 -21.00 -32.57 -35.14
N ALA A 145 -21.84 -31.60 -35.46
CA ALA A 145 -21.49 -30.17 -35.32
C ALA A 145 -21.30 -29.77 -33.86
N ALA A 146 -22.22 -30.15 -32.98
CA ALA A 146 -22.11 -29.87 -31.53
C ALA A 146 -20.91 -30.59 -30.89
N SER A 147 -20.66 -31.84 -31.31
CA SER A 147 -19.47 -32.60 -30.81
C SER A 147 -18.15 -31.96 -31.21
N ALA A 148 -18.05 -31.46 -32.44
CA ALA A 148 -16.87 -30.73 -32.91
C ALA A 148 -16.67 -29.42 -32.16
N GLU A 149 -17.73 -28.61 -31.98
CA GLU A 149 -17.68 -27.37 -31.19
C GLU A 149 -17.22 -27.65 -29.74
N VAL A 150 -17.77 -28.67 -29.07
CA VAL A 150 -17.39 -29.04 -27.69
C VAL A 150 -15.93 -29.52 -27.62
N ALA A 151 -15.46 -30.26 -28.63
CA ALA A 151 -14.08 -30.74 -28.69
C ALA A 151 -13.07 -29.59 -28.78
N GLN A 152 -13.36 -28.55 -29.57
CA GLN A 152 -12.53 -27.36 -29.69
C GLN A 152 -12.48 -26.52 -28.40
N LEU A 153 -13.51 -26.61 -27.54
CA LEU A 153 -13.62 -25.85 -26.30
C LEU A 153 -13.13 -26.61 -25.05
N ARG A 154 -12.44 -27.76 -25.25
CA ARG A 154 -11.95 -28.57 -24.12
C ARG A 154 -10.84 -27.91 -23.30
N ASP A 155 -9.99 -27.14 -23.96
CA ASP A 155 -8.86 -26.49 -23.29
C ASP A 155 -9.31 -25.26 -22.51
N HIS A 156 -8.66 -25.05 -21.35
CA HIS A 156 -8.80 -23.83 -20.58
C HIS A 156 -8.01 -22.70 -21.25
N GLY A 157 -8.60 -21.54 -21.34
CA GLY A 157 -7.86 -20.35 -21.74
C GLY A 157 -6.74 -20.00 -20.76
N ALA A 158 -5.67 -19.41 -21.24
CA ALA A 158 -4.52 -19.00 -20.43
C ALA A 158 -4.83 -17.80 -19.51
N SER A 159 -5.84 -17.01 -19.87
CA SER A 159 -6.30 -15.83 -19.13
C SER A 159 -7.70 -16.00 -18.56
N ASP A 160 -8.05 -15.14 -17.59
CA ASP A 160 -9.41 -15.10 -17.02
C ASP A 160 -10.47 -14.76 -18.11
N ARG A 161 -10.09 -13.89 -19.05
CA ARG A 161 -10.97 -13.52 -20.17
C ARG A 161 -11.21 -14.72 -21.10
N GLU A 162 -10.17 -15.39 -21.55
CA GLU A 162 -10.29 -16.57 -22.40
C GLU A 162 -11.07 -17.71 -21.72
N SER A 163 -10.84 -17.90 -20.42
CA SER A 163 -11.58 -18.88 -19.62
C SER A 163 -13.09 -18.57 -19.58
N ALA A 164 -13.45 -17.29 -19.39
CA ALA A 164 -14.85 -16.86 -19.40
C ALA A 164 -15.49 -16.94 -20.79
N GLU A 165 -14.80 -16.49 -21.84
CA GLU A 165 -15.24 -16.58 -23.24
C GLU A 165 -15.42 -18.04 -23.69
N GLY A 166 -14.49 -18.93 -23.28
CA GLY A 166 -14.61 -20.37 -23.53
C GLY A 166 -15.83 -20.98 -22.83
N MET A 167 -16.13 -20.55 -21.59
CA MET A 167 -17.36 -20.97 -20.92
C MET A 167 -18.62 -20.43 -21.60
N GLN A 168 -18.66 -19.18 -22.02
CA GLN A 168 -19.77 -18.60 -22.77
C GLN A 168 -20.02 -19.36 -24.08
N SER A 169 -18.96 -19.82 -24.74
CA SER A 169 -19.08 -20.65 -25.93
C SER A 169 -19.70 -22.04 -25.63
N LEU A 170 -19.28 -22.68 -24.54
CA LEU A 170 -19.93 -23.92 -24.06
C LEU A 170 -21.40 -23.71 -23.72
N VAL A 171 -21.76 -22.59 -23.06
CA VAL A 171 -23.16 -22.21 -22.77
C VAL A 171 -23.95 -22.07 -24.07
N ARG A 172 -23.40 -21.47 -25.12
CA ARG A 172 -24.05 -21.33 -26.42
C ARG A 172 -24.37 -22.67 -27.05
N VAL A 173 -23.42 -23.60 -27.02
CA VAL A 173 -23.63 -24.99 -27.52
C VAL A 173 -24.69 -25.70 -26.68
N ALA A 174 -24.65 -25.59 -25.36
CA ALA A 174 -25.62 -26.18 -24.47
C ALA A 174 -27.05 -25.66 -24.72
N ARG A 175 -27.21 -24.35 -24.93
CA ARG A 175 -28.50 -23.73 -25.27
C ARG A 175 -29.04 -24.23 -26.62
N LYS A 176 -28.16 -24.35 -27.63
CA LYS A 176 -28.57 -24.92 -28.95
C LYS A 176 -29.15 -26.34 -28.77
N LEU A 177 -28.53 -27.19 -27.96
CA LEU A 177 -29.02 -28.55 -27.70
C LEU A 177 -30.36 -28.55 -26.95
N LEU A 178 -30.56 -27.66 -25.98
CA LEU A 178 -31.80 -27.51 -25.21
C LEU A 178 -32.92 -26.88 -26.00
N THR A 179 -32.68 -26.10 -27.06
CA THR A 179 -33.67 -25.47 -27.93
C THR A 179 -33.86 -26.14 -29.27
N GLY A 180 -33.05 -27.18 -29.55
CA GLY A 180 -33.07 -27.93 -30.80
C GLY A 180 -34.33 -28.77 -31.01
N THR A 181 -34.27 -29.81 -31.86
CA THR A 181 -35.38 -30.72 -32.12
C THR A 181 -35.82 -31.47 -30.86
N SER A 182 -37.05 -32.00 -30.86
CA SER A 182 -37.58 -32.78 -29.72
C SER A 182 -36.67 -33.93 -29.33
N ALA A 183 -36.09 -34.63 -30.31
CA ALA A 183 -35.11 -35.71 -30.06
C ALA A 183 -33.83 -35.20 -29.38
N GLN A 184 -33.29 -34.06 -29.82
CA GLN A 184 -32.11 -33.44 -29.22
C GLN A 184 -32.37 -32.99 -27.79
N LYS A 185 -33.52 -32.38 -27.52
CA LYS A 185 -33.95 -31.99 -26.16
C LYS A 185 -34.06 -33.20 -25.23
N LEU A 186 -34.68 -34.27 -25.71
CA LEU A 186 -34.82 -35.49 -24.93
C LEU A 186 -33.47 -36.09 -24.56
N VAL A 187 -32.53 -36.19 -25.50
CA VAL A 187 -31.16 -36.67 -25.26
C VAL A 187 -30.43 -35.75 -24.30
N ALA A 188 -30.48 -34.42 -24.50
CA ALA A 188 -29.82 -33.45 -23.65
C ALA A 188 -30.33 -33.57 -22.18
N ASN A 189 -31.63 -33.62 -21.98
CA ASN A 189 -32.22 -33.77 -20.66
C ASN A 189 -31.91 -35.13 -20.01
N SER A 190 -31.94 -36.24 -20.77
CA SER A 190 -31.59 -37.56 -20.24
C SER A 190 -30.13 -37.67 -19.81
N MET A 191 -29.21 -36.89 -20.40
CA MET A 191 -27.81 -36.79 -20.00
C MET A 191 -27.59 -35.78 -18.85
N GLY A 192 -28.69 -35.19 -18.34
CA GLY A 192 -28.64 -34.24 -17.23
C GLY A 192 -28.22 -32.82 -17.60
N LEU A 193 -28.29 -32.45 -18.92
CA LEU A 193 -28.14 -31.08 -19.34
C LEU A 193 -29.48 -30.36 -19.08
N THR A 194 -29.46 -29.40 -18.15
CA THR A 194 -30.62 -28.63 -17.75
C THR A 194 -30.39 -27.12 -17.92
N ALA A 195 -31.47 -26.35 -18.13
CA ALA A 195 -31.37 -24.89 -18.18
C ALA A 195 -30.64 -24.32 -16.94
N ALA A 196 -30.98 -24.79 -15.76
CA ALA A 196 -30.36 -24.32 -14.53
C ALA A 196 -28.81 -24.54 -14.49
N ARG A 197 -28.32 -25.64 -15.07
CA ARG A 197 -26.85 -25.85 -15.19
C ARG A 197 -26.21 -24.89 -16.19
N VAL A 198 -26.91 -24.59 -17.27
CA VAL A 198 -26.46 -23.65 -18.29
C VAL A 198 -26.43 -22.24 -17.75
N ASP A 199 -27.49 -21.84 -17.06
CA ASP A 199 -27.57 -20.51 -16.41
C ASP A 199 -26.51 -20.34 -15.32
N ALA A 200 -26.25 -21.38 -14.52
CA ALA A 200 -25.16 -21.37 -13.54
C ALA A 200 -23.77 -21.20 -14.17
N ALA A 201 -23.57 -21.80 -15.37
CA ALA A 201 -22.33 -21.65 -16.12
C ALA A 201 -22.16 -20.22 -16.68
N GLU A 202 -23.21 -19.66 -17.21
CA GLU A 202 -23.23 -18.27 -17.68
C GLU A 202 -22.98 -17.27 -16.55
N ALA A 203 -23.67 -17.45 -15.42
CA ALA A 203 -23.47 -16.64 -14.22
C ALA A 203 -22.01 -16.71 -13.70
N ALA A 204 -21.40 -17.91 -13.72
CA ALA A 204 -20.02 -18.07 -13.30
C ALA A 204 -19.02 -17.36 -14.25
N ALA A 205 -19.29 -17.40 -15.56
CA ALA A 205 -18.49 -16.68 -16.56
C ALA A 205 -18.58 -15.15 -16.36
N GLN A 206 -19.80 -14.65 -16.18
CA GLN A 206 -20.03 -13.22 -15.95
C GLN A 206 -19.39 -12.75 -14.62
N ALA A 207 -19.50 -13.55 -13.55
CA ALA A 207 -18.90 -13.23 -12.28
C ALA A 207 -17.37 -13.11 -12.36
N LEU A 208 -16.71 -13.96 -13.16
CA LEU A 208 -15.25 -13.86 -13.37
C LEU A 208 -14.88 -12.58 -14.15
N LEU A 209 -15.64 -12.23 -15.18
CA LEU A 209 -15.41 -10.99 -15.95
C LEU A 209 -15.57 -9.76 -15.05
N ASN A 210 -16.65 -9.68 -14.29
CA ASN A 210 -16.89 -8.58 -13.36
C ASN A 210 -15.76 -8.46 -12.32
N ALA A 211 -15.40 -9.57 -11.66
CA ALA A 211 -14.34 -9.56 -10.65
C ALA A 211 -12.96 -9.20 -11.23
N ARG A 212 -12.68 -9.57 -12.51
CA ARG A 212 -11.48 -9.12 -13.23
C ARG A 212 -11.48 -7.62 -13.48
N ASP A 213 -12.60 -7.08 -13.93
CA ASP A 213 -12.75 -5.66 -14.24
C ASP A 213 -12.64 -4.82 -12.96
N ASP A 214 -13.20 -5.28 -11.84
CA ASP A 214 -13.05 -4.67 -10.52
C ASP A 214 -11.57 -4.63 -10.08
N VAL A 215 -10.81 -5.73 -10.27
CA VAL A 215 -9.37 -5.75 -10.00
C VAL A 215 -8.63 -4.78 -10.91
N SER A 216 -9.00 -4.68 -12.18
CA SER A 216 -8.35 -3.76 -13.13
C SER A 216 -8.64 -2.30 -12.78
N ALA A 217 -9.86 -1.98 -12.37
CA ALA A 217 -10.25 -0.65 -11.90
C ALA A 217 -9.57 -0.28 -10.56
N GLY A 218 -9.39 -1.26 -9.67
CA GLY A 218 -8.73 -1.07 -8.37
C GLY A 218 -7.20 -1.19 -8.40
N ALA A 219 -6.62 -1.60 -9.53
CA ALA A 219 -5.18 -1.90 -9.66
C ALA A 219 -4.31 -0.66 -9.87
N SER A 220 -4.45 0.35 -9.04
CA SER A 220 -3.47 1.43 -8.96
C SER A 220 -2.51 1.20 -7.77
N GLY A 221 -1.63 0.21 -7.87
CA GLY A 221 -0.54 0.08 -6.90
C GLY A 221 0.04 -1.33 -6.77
N THR A 222 1.33 -1.45 -6.99
CA THR A 222 2.13 -2.62 -6.65
C THR A 222 2.16 -2.81 -5.13
N PRO A 223 1.91 -4.00 -4.55
CA PRO A 223 1.62 -4.22 -3.13
C PRO A 223 2.78 -4.06 -2.14
N GLN A 224 3.94 -3.53 -2.51
CA GLN A 224 5.15 -3.61 -1.66
C GLN A 224 6.02 -2.36 -1.59
N LYS A 225 5.63 -1.26 -2.21
CA LYS A 225 6.32 0.03 -2.05
C LYS A 225 5.33 1.05 -1.53
N ASP A 226 5.76 1.83 -0.53
CA ASP A 226 5.04 3.00 -0.08
C ASP A 226 4.64 3.86 -1.30
N SER A 227 3.42 4.40 -1.31
CA SER A 227 2.94 5.22 -2.41
C SER A 227 3.84 6.45 -2.61
N ARG A 228 3.73 7.08 -3.77
CA ARG A 228 4.46 8.34 -4.03
C ARG A 228 4.12 9.41 -2.99
N GLU A 229 2.90 9.44 -2.50
CA GLU A 229 2.42 10.35 -1.47
C GLU A 229 3.09 10.07 -0.11
N VAL A 230 3.14 8.79 0.30
CA VAL A 230 3.85 8.36 1.50
C VAL A 230 5.33 8.73 1.40
N ASN A 231 5.99 8.39 0.29
CA ASN A 231 7.41 8.72 0.08
C ASN A 231 7.68 10.23 0.11
N LEU A 232 6.74 11.05 -0.38
CA LEU A 232 6.86 12.51 -0.35
C LEU A 232 6.88 13.03 1.09
N VAL A 233 5.91 12.65 1.89
CA VAL A 233 5.80 13.10 3.29
C VAL A 233 6.94 12.53 4.14
N GLU A 234 7.26 11.26 3.96
CA GLU A 234 8.40 10.60 4.61
C GLU A 234 9.71 11.31 4.31
N GLY A 235 9.93 11.68 3.05
CA GLY A 235 11.11 12.43 2.65
C GLY A 235 11.21 13.80 3.31
N ARG A 236 10.08 14.52 3.48
CA ARG A 236 10.05 15.77 4.25
C ARG A 236 10.47 15.54 5.70
N VAL A 237 9.89 14.55 6.37
CA VAL A 237 10.28 14.18 7.74
C VAL A 237 11.76 13.87 7.84
N LEU A 238 12.32 13.09 6.90
CA LEU A 238 13.75 12.76 6.88
C LEU A 238 14.65 13.98 6.65
N HIS A 239 14.26 14.92 5.81
CA HIS A 239 15.00 16.17 5.63
C HIS A 239 15.00 17.00 6.91
N GLU A 240 13.85 17.15 7.56
CA GLU A 240 13.75 17.84 8.83
C GLU A 240 14.56 17.16 9.94
N MET A 241 14.56 15.84 10.00
CA MET A 241 15.42 15.09 10.92
C MET A 241 16.92 15.38 10.70
N ARG A 242 17.36 15.59 9.46
CA ARG A 242 18.75 16.01 9.18
C ARG A 242 19.06 17.38 9.76
N ILE A 243 18.13 18.32 9.66
CA ILE A 243 18.27 19.66 10.24
C ILE A 243 18.28 19.58 11.76
N MET A 244 17.35 18.82 12.37
CA MET A 244 17.37 18.56 13.83
C MET A 244 18.73 18.03 14.29
N LYS A 245 19.25 17.01 13.59
CA LYS A 245 20.54 16.40 13.94
C LYS A 245 21.69 17.41 13.88
N ALA A 246 21.73 18.23 12.84
CA ALA A 246 22.74 19.27 12.66
C ALA A 246 22.64 20.32 13.77
N SER A 247 21.44 20.85 14.02
CA SER A 247 21.21 21.87 15.05
C SER A 247 21.57 21.38 16.46
N ILE A 248 21.21 20.16 16.82
CA ILE A 248 21.59 19.57 18.11
C ILE A 248 23.10 19.33 18.20
N ALA A 249 23.74 18.93 17.11
CA ALA A 249 25.19 18.79 17.07
C ALA A 249 25.90 20.14 17.27
N ASP A 250 25.38 21.21 16.68
CA ASP A 250 25.94 22.56 16.83
C ASP A 250 25.69 23.12 18.23
N ALA A 251 24.51 22.91 18.81
CA ALA A 251 24.22 23.25 20.21
C ALA A 251 25.22 22.58 21.18
N ARG A 252 25.53 21.30 20.95
CA ARG A 252 26.53 20.56 21.76
C ARG A 252 27.94 21.12 21.60
N LYS A 253 28.34 21.52 20.39
CA LYS A 253 29.62 22.20 20.15
C LYS A 253 29.70 23.54 20.89
N ALA A 254 28.55 24.27 20.95
CA ALA A 254 28.41 25.48 21.73
C ALA A 254 28.39 25.26 23.27
N GLY A 255 28.46 24.00 23.71
CA GLY A 255 28.52 23.64 25.14
C GLY A 255 27.15 23.36 25.76
N ALA A 256 26.07 23.31 24.98
CA ALA A 256 24.75 22.96 25.49
C ALA A 256 24.68 21.49 25.91
N SER A 257 24.02 21.23 27.05
CA SER A 257 23.75 19.91 27.59
C SER A 257 22.43 19.39 27.04
N VAL A 258 22.38 19.06 25.73
CA VAL A 258 21.19 18.60 25.03
C VAL A 258 21.30 17.12 24.64
N PRO A 259 20.16 16.39 24.46
CA PRO A 259 20.16 14.98 24.11
C PRO A 259 20.87 14.70 22.78
N LEU A 260 21.57 13.57 22.68
CA LEU A 260 22.15 13.12 21.42
C LEU A 260 21.07 12.44 20.56
N LEU A 261 20.90 12.87 19.32
CA LEU A 261 19.98 12.27 18.38
C LEU A 261 20.66 11.11 17.64
N VAL A 262 20.36 9.88 18.07
CA VAL A 262 20.91 8.67 17.47
C VAL A 262 19.86 8.05 16.54
N PRO A 263 20.17 7.82 15.24
CA PRO A 263 19.23 7.19 14.34
C PRO A 263 19.00 5.72 14.72
N THR A 264 17.75 5.26 14.67
CA THR A 264 17.43 3.84 14.80
C THR A 264 18.01 3.05 13.63
N ALA A 265 18.18 1.73 13.79
CA ALA A 265 18.75 0.86 12.75
C ALA A 265 18.02 0.98 11.39
N GLY A 266 16.69 1.14 11.43
CA GLY A 266 15.87 1.25 10.23
C GLY A 266 16.11 2.50 9.37
N VAL A 267 16.67 3.58 9.95
CA VAL A 267 16.97 4.84 9.24
C VAL A 267 18.45 5.22 9.24
N ALA A 268 19.30 4.49 9.94
CA ALA A 268 20.72 4.81 10.11
C ALA A 268 21.47 4.99 8.78
N HIS A 269 21.13 4.21 7.76
CA HIS A 269 21.74 4.27 6.43
C HIS A 269 21.52 5.62 5.72
N VAL A 270 20.43 6.32 6.01
CA VAL A 270 20.11 7.65 5.44
C VAL A 270 21.02 8.73 6.05
N PHE A 271 21.43 8.56 7.31
CA PHE A 271 22.22 9.53 8.04
C PHE A 271 23.74 9.25 8.02
N ASN A 272 24.13 8.02 7.66
CA ASN A 272 25.52 7.57 7.65
C ASN A 272 26.18 7.58 6.26
N LYS A 273 25.50 8.03 5.20
CA LYS A 273 26.15 8.19 3.90
C LYS A 273 27.28 9.21 4.05
N LYS A 274 28.52 8.73 4.03
CA LYS A 274 29.70 9.57 3.80
C LYS A 274 29.44 10.37 2.52
N ALA A 275 29.56 11.70 2.59
CA ALA A 275 29.56 12.52 1.40
C ALA A 275 30.55 11.91 0.40
N LYS A 276 30.08 11.44 -0.76
CA LYS A 276 31.00 11.13 -1.86
C LYS A 276 31.78 12.41 -2.10
N LYS A 277 33.08 12.37 -1.86
CA LYS A 277 33.98 13.40 -2.37
C LYS A 277 33.77 13.45 -3.88
N THR A 278 33.19 14.52 -4.36
CA THR A 278 33.27 14.90 -5.77
C THR A 278 34.74 15.29 -5.99
N GLU A 279 35.49 14.41 -6.61
CA GLU A 279 36.73 14.77 -7.29
C GLU A 279 36.43 15.56 -8.54
#